data_79b10d46afda9e95558ba25960478aac
#
_entry.id   79b10d46afda9e95558ba25960478aac
#
_cell.length_a   1.000
_cell.length_b   1.000
_cell.length_c   1.000
_cell.angle_alpha   90.00
_cell.angle_beta   90.00
_cell.angle_gamma   90.00
#
_symmetry.space_group_name_H-M   'P 1'
#
loop_
_entity.id
_entity.type
_entity.pdbx_description
1 polymer ?
#
loop_
_entity_poly.entity_id
_entity_poly.type
_entity_poly.pdbx_seq_one_letter_code
_entity_poly.pdbx_strand_id
1 'polypeptide(L)'
;MTYISSKNIALAALIILVSGCQLSSKHQQMREWQALNDTIRECSQKIQNIVNVIHQSPYTTEEAQKSLLHDIDSIDQRMKQAIRNCAERNKDNDLGKYILENYSEK
;
A
#
# COMPACT_ATOMS: atom_id res chain seq x y z
N MET A 1 -19.08 7.89 -16.79
CA MET A 1 -19.12 8.04 -16.12
C MET A 1 -18.94 7.65 -15.77
N THR A 2 -18.85 7.39 -15.83
CA THR A 2 -18.68 7.21 -15.17
C THR A 2 -18.78 6.52 -14.93
N TYR A 3 -19.20 6.10 -14.80
CA TYR A 3 -19.48 5.73 -14.15
C TYR A 3 -20.09 5.74 -13.75
N ILE A 4 -20.65 6.08 -13.60
CA ILE A 4 -21.30 6.39 -13.05
C ILE A 4 -21.91 6.19 -13.02
N SER A 5 -22.36 6.11 -12.82
CA SER A 5 -23.13 6.23 -12.71
C SER A 5 -23.93 6.20 -12.66
N SER A 6 -24.38 5.95 -12.63
CA SER A 6 -25.20 6.10 -12.55
C SER A 6 -26.02 5.66 -12.13
N LYS A 7 -26.56 5.85 -11.86
CA LYS A 7 -27.56 5.28 -11.38
C LYS A 7 -28.80 5.98 -11.17
N ASN A 8 -29.32 6.49 -10.98
CA ASN A 8 -30.18 7.22 -10.84
C ASN A 8 -30.53 8.10 -10.12
N ILE A 9 -32.04 8.77 -9.91
CA ILE A 9 -31.77 9.89 -9.25
C ILE A 9 -32.70 10.64 -8.38
N ALA A 10 -34.00 10.62 -8.05
CA ALA A 10 -34.72 11.28 -7.06
C ALA A 10 -34.54 10.75 -5.80
N LEU A 11 -35.14 10.11 -5.69
CA LEU A 11 -34.21 9.22 -6.04
C LEU A 11 -33.15 9.83 -6.81
N ALA A 12 -33.40 10.66 -7.68
CA ALA A 12 -32.33 11.19 -8.41
C ALA A 12 -31.43 12.06 -7.58
N ALA A 13 -31.96 12.88 -6.78
CA ALA A 13 -31.09 13.56 -5.84
C ALA A 13 -30.39 12.55 -4.96
N LEU A 14 -31.09 11.49 -4.57
CA LEU A 14 -30.51 10.45 -3.75
C LEU A 14 -29.54 9.61 -4.54
N ILE A 15 -29.89 9.24 -5.76
CA ILE A 15 -29.03 8.44 -6.60
C ILE A 15 -27.81 9.24 -7.05
N ILE A 16 -27.98 10.52 -7.32
CA ILE A 16 -26.85 11.39 -7.62
C ILE A 16 -25.90 11.45 -6.42
N LEU A 17 -26.46 11.56 -5.23
CA LEU A 17 -25.63 11.57 -4.02
C LEU A 17 -24.90 10.25 -3.83
N VAL A 18 -25.58 9.15 -4.10
CA VAL A 18 -24.95 7.84 -3.99
C VAL A 18 -23.85 7.69 -5.02
N SER A 19 -24.07 8.13 -6.24
CA SER A 19 -23.04 8.10 -7.28
C SER A 19 -21.86 8.97 -6.90
N GLY A 20 -22.12 10.15 -6.36
CA GLY A 20 -21.06 11.03 -5.90
C GLY A 20 -20.25 10.42 -4.78
N CYS A 21 -20.91 9.75 -3.84
CA CYS A 21 -20.21 9.06 -2.75
C CYS A 21 -19.36 7.93 -3.28
N GLN A 22 -19.85 7.18 -4.26
CA GLN A 22 -19.09 6.09 -4.86
C GLN A 22 -17.85 6.60 -5.59
N LEU A 23 -17.98 7.70 -6.34
CA LEU A 23 -16.83 8.30 -7.01
C LEU A 23 -15.81 8.79 -6.00
N SER A 24 -16.28 9.44 -4.95
CA SER A 24 -15.42 9.91 -3.88
C SER A 24 -14.66 8.75 -3.24
N SER A 25 -15.37 7.65 -2.98
CA SER A 25 -14.78 6.46 -2.39
C SER A 25 -13.73 5.86 -3.31
N LYS A 26 -14.00 5.80 -4.61
CA LYS A 26 -13.04 5.26 -5.58
C LYS A 26 -11.81 6.16 -5.71
N HIS A 27 -12.01 7.47 -5.70
CA HIS A 27 -10.88 8.40 -5.71
C HIS A 27 -10.02 8.22 -4.47
N GLN A 28 -10.65 8.05 -3.32
CA GLN A 28 -9.93 7.84 -2.08
C GLN A 28 -9.18 6.53 -2.11
N GLN A 29 -9.80 5.46 -2.60
CA GLN A 29 -9.14 4.18 -2.74
C GLN A 29 -7.93 4.28 -3.66
N MET A 30 -8.05 5.00 -4.77
CA MET A 30 -6.94 5.18 -5.68
C MET A 30 -5.79 5.92 -5.02
N ARG A 31 -6.08 6.96 -4.27
CA ARG A 31 -5.04 7.71 -3.54
C ARG A 31 -4.38 6.83 -2.48
N GLU A 32 -5.18 6.04 -1.76
CA GLU A 32 -4.67 5.10 -0.78
C GLU A 32 -3.74 4.07 -1.44
N TRP A 33 -4.18 3.54 -2.57
CA TRP A 33 -3.38 2.58 -3.31
C TRP A 33 -2.07 3.19 -3.81
N GLN A 34 -2.14 4.40 -4.37
CA GLN A 34 -0.93 5.08 -4.86
C GLN A 34 0.05 5.35 -3.72
N ALA A 35 -0.46 5.81 -2.59
CA ALA A 35 0.39 6.08 -1.43
C ALA A 35 1.05 4.79 -0.94
N LEU A 36 0.28 3.70 -0.86
CA LEU A 36 0.82 2.41 -0.43
C LEU A 36 1.85 1.91 -1.43
N ASN A 37 1.55 2.00 -2.72
CA ASN A 37 2.47 1.55 -3.75
C ASN A 37 3.77 2.33 -3.73
N ASP A 38 3.70 3.64 -3.49
CA ASP A 38 4.89 4.46 -3.34
C ASP A 38 5.71 4.04 -2.13
N THR A 39 5.05 3.75 -1.02
CA THR A 39 5.73 3.29 0.19
C THR A 39 6.42 1.94 -0.05
N ILE A 40 5.72 1.01 -0.69
CA ILE A 40 6.29 -0.30 -1.01
C ILE A 40 7.52 -0.13 -1.91
N ARG A 41 7.40 0.69 -2.94
CA ARG A 41 8.51 0.93 -3.86
C ARG A 41 9.70 1.55 -3.16
N GLU A 42 9.46 2.54 -2.32
CA GLU A 42 10.51 3.21 -1.57
C GLU A 42 11.22 2.24 -0.62
N CYS A 43 10.44 1.46 0.12
CA CYS A 43 11.02 0.50 1.05
C CYS A 43 11.80 -0.59 0.30
N SER A 44 11.25 -1.07 -0.81
CA SER A 44 11.93 -2.08 -1.63
C SER A 44 13.24 -1.55 -2.18
N GLN A 45 13.26 -0.29 -2.60
CA GLN A 45 14.49 0.33 -3.12
C GLN A 45 15.54 0.46 -2.02
N LYS A 46 15.12 0.87 -0.82
CA LYS A 46 16.05 0.97 0.30
C LYS A 46 16.63 -0.38 0.67
N ILE A 47 15.80 -1.43 0.69
CA ILE A 47 16.28 -2.78 0.98
C ILE A 47 17.27 -3.21 -0.10
N GLN A 48 16.95 -2.96 -1.36
CA GLN A 48 17.83 -3.35 -2.45
C GLN A 48 19.18 -2.63 -2.34
N ASN A 49 19.17 -1.35 -1.97
CA ASN A 49 20.41 -0.60 -1.78
C ASN A 49 21.28 -1.22 -0.69
N ILE A 50 20.66 -1.65 0.42
CA ILE A 50 21.39 -2.29 1.51
C ILE A 50 21.95 -3.63 1.06
N VAL A 51 21.13 -4.43 0.35
CA VAL A 51 21.59 -5.71 -0.19
C VAL A 51 22.80 -5.50 -1.10
N ASN A 52 22.76 -4.46 -1.93
CA ASN A 52 23.89 -4.15 -2.82
C ASN A 52 25.14 -3.80 -2.03
N VAL A 53 24.99 -3.02 -0.96
CA VAL A 53 26.12 -2.70 -0.10
C VAL A 53 26.76 -3.99 0.49
N ILE A 54 25.91 -4.89 0.98
CA ILE A 54 26.39 -6.15 1.54
C ILE A 54 27.17 -6.94 0.50
N HIS A 55 26.65 -7.02 -0.72
CA HIS A 55 27.30 -7.79 -1.79
C HIS A 55 28.57 -7.15 -2.29
N GLN A 56 28.68 -5.83 -2.26
CA GLN A 56 29.83 -5.12 -2.79
C GLN A 56 30.94 -4.89 -1.78
N SER A 57 30.71 -5.30 -0.53
CA SER A 57 31.67 -5.03 0.55
C SER A 57 32.13 -6.35 1.18
N PRO A 58 33.01 -7.12 0.49
CA PRO A 58 33.42 -8.42 1.01
C PRO A 58 34.22 -8.33 2.31
N TYR A 59 34.70 -7.16 2.66
CA TYR A 59 35.45 -6.98 3.91
C TYR A 59 34.60 -6.39 5.03
N THR A 60 33.28 -6.38 4.86
CA THR A 60 32.36 -5.90 5.89
C THR A 60 32.47 -6.81 7.12
N THR A 61 32.59 -6.19 8.29
CA THR A 61 32.66 -6.96 9.53
C THR A 61 31.32 -7.63 9.83
N GLU A 62 31.35 -8.67 10.65
CA GLU A 62 30.14 -9.36 11.07
C GLU A 62 29.17 -8.39 11.75
N GLU A 63 29.68 -7.48 12.58
CA GLU A 63 28.85 -6.49 13.24
C GLU A 63 28.17 -5.57 12.26
N ALA A 64 28.91 -5.10 11.24
CA ALA A 64 28.33 -4.23 10.21
C ALA A 64 27.27 -4.98 9.42
N GLN A 65 27.50 -6.26 9.10
CA GLN A 65 26.51 -7.07 8.40
C GLN A 65 25.23 -7.24 9.23
N LYS A 66 25.37 -7.50 10.53
CA LYS A 66 24.21 -7.60 11.42
C LYS A 66 23.43 -6.31 11.48
N SER A 67 24.14 -5.17 11.52
CA SER A 67 23.50 -3.87 11.52
C SER A 67 22.69 -3.64 10.24
N LEU A 68 23.28 -3.99 9.09
CA LEU A 68 22.61 -3.84 7.81
C LEU A 68 21.38 -4.75 7.70
N LEU A 69 21.50 -5.99 8.20
CA LEU A 69 20.37 -6.92 8.20
C LEU A 69 19.26 -6.42 9.12
N HIS A 70 19.65 -5.81 10.26
CA HIS A 70 18.66 -5.20 11.16
C HIS A 70 17.93 -4.05 10.46
N ASP A 71 18.66 -3.25 9.69
CA ASP A 71 18.04 -2.15 8.94
C ASP A 71 17.05 -2.67 7.91
N ILE A 72 17.41 -3.77 7.21
CA ILE A 72 16.49 -4.41 6.27
C ILE A 72 15.22 -4.84 6.99
N ASP A 73 15.37 -5.51 8.14
CA ASP A 73 14.23 -5.97 8.90
C ASP A 73 13.33 -4.80 9.33
N SER A 74 13.93 -3.70 9.78
CA SER A 74 13.16 -2.52 10.19
C SER A 74 12.37 -1.93 9.03
N ILE A 75 12.99 -1.87 7.85
CA ILE A 75 12.31 -1.35 6.65
C ILE A 75 11.18 -2.29 6.25
N ASP A 76 11.44 -3.61 6.29
CA ASP A 76 10.43 -4.61 5.97
C ASP A 76 9.23 -4.51 6.91
N GLN A 77 9.48 -4.35 8.22
CA GLN A 77 8.40 -4.20 9.19
C GLN A 77 7.59 -2.93 8.93
N ARG A 78 8.25 -1.85 8.55
CA ARG A 78 7.56 -0.61 8.22
C ARG A 78 6.68 -0.79 6.99
N MET A 79 7.19 -1.50 5.98
CA MET A 79 6.42 -1.78 4.77
C MET A 79 5.19 -2.64 5.10
N LYS A 80 5.39 -3.70 5.88
CA LYS A 80 4.29 -4.57 6.30
C LYS A 80 3.25 -3.82 7.11
N GLN A 81 3.70 -2.91 7.99
CA GLN A 81 2.77 -2.10 8.77
C GLN A 81 1.96 -1.17 7.88
N ALA A 82 2.57 -0.57 6.87
CA ALA A 82 1.86 0.28 5.92
C ALA A 82 0.78 -0.51 5.18
N ILE A 83 1.11 -1.74 4.78
CA ILE A 83 0.16 -2.63 4.10
C ILE A 83 -1.01 -2.92 5.05
N ARG A 84 -0.73 -3.32 6.28
CA ARG A 84 -1.77 -3.62 7.26
C ARG A 84 -2.65 -2.41 7.53
N ASN A 85 -2.05 -1.24 7.70
CA ASN A 85 -2.80 -0.03 7.98
C ASN A 85 -3.71 0.33 6.81
N CYS A 86 -3.24 0.19 5.59
CA CYS A 86 -4.03 0.46 4.41
C CYS A 86 -5.19 -0.54 4.30
N ALA A 87 -4.91 -1.81 4.55
CA ALA A 87 -5.95 -2.84 4.53
C ALA A 87 -7.03 -2.54 5.58
N GLU A 88 -6.61 -2.12 6.78
CA GLU A 88 -7.57 -1.81 7.85
C GLU A 88 -8.43 -0.60 7.49
N ARG A 89 -7.83 0.45 6.93
CA ARG A 89 -8.59 1.63 6.53
C ARG A 89 -9.56 1.33 5.40
N ASN A 90 -9.29 0.29 4.62
CA ASN A 90 -10.07 -0.06 3.44
C ASN A 90 -10.76 -1.42 3.57
N LYS A 91 -10.99 -1.88 4.78
CA LYS A 91 -11.47 -3.26 5.02
C LYS A 91 -12.83 -3.55 4.41
N ASP A 92 -13.63 -2.51 4.18
CA ASP A 92 -14.99 -2.68 3.68
C ASP A 92 -15.13 -2.32 2.20
N ASN A 93 -14.01 -2.14 1.48
CA ASN A 93 -14.06 -1.77 0.07
C ASN A 93 -13.16 -2.69 -0.76
N ASP A 94 -13.17 -2.46 -2.06
CA ASP A 94 -12.46 -3.31 -3.01
C ASP A 94 -10.94 -3.28 -2.81
N LEU A 95 -10.39 -2.15 -2.41
CA LEU A 95 -8.96 -2.02 -2.18
C LEU A 95 -8.53 -2.93 -1.04
N GLY A 96 -9.27 -2.91 0.07
CA GLY A 96 -8.96 -3.77 1.20
C GLY A 96 -8.99 -5.24 0.82
N LYS A 97 -10.01 -5.62 0.05
CA LYS A 97 -10.11 -6.98 -0.44
C LYS A 97 -8.90 -7.35 -1.30
N TYR A 98 -8.52 -6.47 -2.21
CA TYR A 98 -7.36 -6.69 -3.07
C TYR A 98 -6.08 -6.88 -2.25
N ILE A 99 -5.90 -6.04 -1.23
CA ILE A 99 -4.72 -6.13 -0.38
C ILE A 99 -4.69 -7.46 0.37
N LEU A 100 -5.82 -7.87 0.93
CA LEU A 100 -5.89 -9.14 1.65
C LEU A 100 -5.58 -10.32 0.75
N GLU A 101 -6.01 -10.27 -0.51
CA GLU A 101 -5.76 -11.35 -1.45
C GLU A 101 -4.33 -11.42 -1.93
N ASN A 102 -3.64 -10.28 -2.03
CA ASN A 102 -2.33 -10.22 -2.67
C ASN A 102 -1.17 -10.01 -1.70
N TYR A 103 -1.43 -9.47 -0.52
CA TYR A 103 -0.36 -9.13 0.43
C TYR A 103 -0.58 -9.76 1.80
N SER A 104 -1.55 -10.65 1.93
CA SER A 104 -1.81 -11.29 3.21
C SER A 104 -0.62 -12.15 3.62
N GLU A 105 -0.20 -12.01 4.86
CA GLU A 105 0.81 -12.90 5.44
C GLU A 105 0.15 -14.22 5.78
N LYS A 106 0.82 -15.30 5.45
CA LYS A 106 0.30 -16.64 5.74
C LYS A 106 1.07 -17.32 6.85
#